data_e4ca982e9a9c7f5a114f063c0022a1f6
#
_entry.id   e4ca982e9a9c7f5a114f063c0022a1f6
#
_cell.length_a   1.000
_cell.length_b   1.000
_cell.length_c   1.000
_cell.angle_alpha   90.00
_cell.angle_beta   90.00
_cell.angle_gamma   90.00
#
_symmetry.space_group_name_H-M   'P 1'
#
loop_
_entity.id
_entity.type
_entity.pdbx_description
1 polymer ?
#
loop_
_entity_poly.entity_id
_entity_poly.type
_entity_poly.pdbx_seq_one_letter_code
_entity_poly.pdbx_strand_id
1 'polypeptide(L)'
;WYYETTDTEIQHTILPDGYFDLIAEFENETLTTVKLTGIWTKPKDIQIPNNTKFFAIRFKLIAIEYIFQKEIKSILDSIVNLPFSFWSIDKYKSNEFEKFVSEITSNLDTSIKHLKQIDSRKLKLFDSVYEQKTKTVAEISSTVFWSSRQINRYFQTQFGVTLKEFLNIVRCNATYEEISNGNLNPNSDYFDQAHFIKEFKNYYGQTP
;
A
#
# COMPACT_ATOMS: atom_id res chain seq x y z
N TRP A 1 -7.00 4.85 7.72
CA TRP A 1 -6.63 4.48 9.10
C TRP A 1 -6.17 5.70 9.90
N TYR A 2 -6.34 5.62 11.19
CA TYR A 2 -5.88 6.59 12.18
C TYR A 2 -4.83 5.92 13.09
N TYR A 3 -3.83 6.70 13.49
CA TYR A 3 -2.83 6.29 14.46
C TYR A 3 -2.36 7.49 15.26
N GLU A 4 -2.09 7.32 16.54
CA GLU A 4 -1.52 8.38 17.38
C GLU A 4 -0.47 7.85 18.34
N THR A 5 0.50 8.69 18.65
CA THR A 5 1.45 8.52 19.74
C THR A 5 1.13 9.50 20.87
N THR A 6 1.34 9.08 22.09
CA THR A 6 1.16 9.92 23.28
C THR A 6 2.50 10.52 23.72
N ASP A 7 2.88 10.34 24.96
CA ASP A 7 4.00 11.05 25.61
C ASP A 7 5.40 10.52 25.23
N THR A 8 5.47 9.41 24.50
CA THR A 8 6.75 8.77 24.15
C THR A 8 6.92 8.64 22.65
N GLU A 9 8.13 8.84 22.18
CA GLU A 9 8.56 8.50 20.84
C GLU A 9 8.49 6.98 20.63
N ILE A 10 8.06 6.54 19.46
CA ILE A 10 7.91 5.11 19.13
C ILE A 10 8.77 4.77 17.92
N GLN A 11 9.56 3.69 18.05
CA GLN A 11 10.18 3.06 16.90
C GLN A 11 9.16 2.13 16.24
N HIS A 12 8.96 2.30 14.94
CA HIS A 12 8.00 1.54 14.16
C HIS A 12 8.64 1.01 12.88
N THR A 13 8.29 -0.22 12.47
CA THR A 13 8.75 -0.81 11.22
C THR A 13 7.60 -0.86 10.22
N ILE A 14 7.74 -0.15 9.11
CA ILE A 14 6.82 -0.27 7.97
C ILE A 14 7.18 -1.55 7.23
N LEU A 15 6.21 -2.43 7.05
CA LEU A 15 6.35 -3.67 6.32
C LEU A 15 5.79 -3.55 4.89
N PRO A 16 6.39 -4.25 3.92
CA PRO A 16 5.82 -4.39 2.58
C PRO A 16 4.42 -5.01 2.64
N ASP A 17 3.42 -4.31 2.14
CA ASP A 17 2.02 -4.76 2.18
C ASP A 17 1.30 -4.71 0.81
N GLY A 18 1.98 -4.11 -0.19
CA GLY A 18 1.44 -3.98 -1.53
C GLY A 18 0.46 -2.82 -1.72
N TYR A 19 0.44 -1.88 -0.81
CA TYR A 19 -0.36 -0.66 -0.88
C TYR A 19 0.52 0.58 -0.90
N PHE A 20 -0.08 1.73 -1.18
CA PHE A 20 0.52 3.03 -0.95
C PHE A 20 -0.45 3.91 -0.17
N ASP A 21 0.06 4.85 0.60
CA ASP A 21 -0.72 5.67 1.51
C ASP A 21 -0.56 7.17 1.21
N LEU A 22 -1.66 7.91 1.26
CA LEU A 22 -1.68 9.36 1.42
C LEU A 22 -1.84 9.64 2.91
N ILE A 23 -0.88 10.35 3.51
CA ILE A 23 -0.81 10.54 4.96
C ILE A 23 -0.74 12.04 5.27
N ALA A 24 -1.63 12.50 6.15
CA ALA A 24 -1.52 13.78 6.84
C ALA A 24 -1.00 13.53 8.26
N GLU A 25 0.07 14.22 8.62
CA GLU A 25 0.74 14.09 9.92
C GLU A 25 0.58 15.38 10.70
N PHE A 26 0.14 15.23 11.94
CA PHE A 26 -0.04 16.33 12.88
C PHE A 26 0.86 16.11 14.09
N GLU A 27 1.71 17.07 14.39
CA GLU A 27 2.51 17.10 15.61
C GLU A 27 2.01 18.22 16.52
N ASN A 28 1.79 17.92 17.80
CA ASN A 28 1.26 18.87 18.75
C ASN A 28 0.04 19.64 18.19
N GLU A 29 -0.92 18.88 17.62
CA GLU A 29 -2.17 19.37 17.02
C GLU A 29 -2.00 20.21 15.72
N THR A 30 -0.79 20.40 15.22
CA THR A 30 -0.49 21.16 14.02
C THR A 30 -0.15 20.24 12.85
N LEU A 31 -0.75 20.48 11.68
CA LEU A 31 -0.39 19.77 10.44
C LEU A 31 1.06 20.10 10.07
N THR A 32 1.92 19.07 10.07
CA THR A 32 3.35 19.23 9.79
C THR A 32 3.75 18.69 8.43
N THR A 33 3.11 17.62 7.97
CA THR A 33 3.36 17.07 6.63
C THR A 33 2.11 16.52 5.98
N VAL A 34 2.06 16.58 4.66
CA VAL A 34 1.20 15.77 3.81
C VAL A 34 2.12 14.99 2.89
N LYS A 35 2.03 13.67 2.91
CA LYS A 35 2.98 12.82 2.17
C LYS A 35 2.28 11.67 1.45
N LEU A 36 2.85 11.30 0.30
CA LEU A 36 2.48 10.11 -0.45
C LEU A 36 3.61 9.09 -0.32
N THR A 37 3.30 7.89 0.14
CA THR A 37 4.28 6.80 0.18
C THR A 37 4.33 6.09 -1.16
N GLY A 38 5.48 5.53 -1.50
CA GLY A 38 5.57 4.50 -2.53
C GLY A 38 5.20 3.12 -2.00
N ILE A 39 5.38 2.12 -2.86
CA ILE A 39 5.34 0.71 -2.43
C ILE A 39 6.64 0.43 -1.69
N TRP A 40 6.55 -0.25 -0.58
CA TRP A 40 7.71 -0.77 0.13
C TRP A 40 8.02 -2.18 -0.35
N THR A 41 9.28 -2.44 -0.70
CA THR A 41 9.78 -3.77 -1.10
C THR A 41 10.59 -4.43 0.00
N LYS A 42 10.96 -3.67 1.04
CA LYS A 42 11.73 -4.10 2.21
C LYS A 42 11.21 -3.43 3.47
N PRO A 43 11.43 -4.03 4.65
CA PRO A 43 11.12 -3.38 5.91
C PRO A 43 11.82 -2.02 6.03
N LYS A 44 11.14 -1.04 6.60
CA LYS A 44 11.68 0.31 6.83
C LYS A 44 11.42 0.74 8.25
N ASP A 45 12.48 0.87 9.03
CA ASP A 45 12.39 1.44 10.37
C ASP A 45 12.23 2.96 10.29
N ILE A 46 11.30 3.47 11.08
CA ILE A 46 11.02 4.90 11.28
C ILE A 46 10.89 5.20 12.76
N GLN A 47 11.20 6.44 13.12
CA GLN A 47 10.87 6.99 14.43
C GLN A 47 9.66 7.89 14.29
N ILE A 48 8.69 7.71 15.17
CA ILE A 48 7.48 8.52 15.23
C ILE A 48 7.59 9.37 16.49
N PRO A 49 7.63 10.70 16.37
CA PRO A 49 7.70 11.58 17.54
C PRO A 49 6.51 11.38 18.49
N ASN A 50 6.66 11.79 19.73
CA ASN A 50 5.54 11.87 20.66
C ASN A 50 4.49 12.90 20.19
N ASN A 51 3.25 12.79 20.69
CA ASN A 51 2.14 13.67 20.36
C ASN A 51 1.89 13.84 18.85
N THR A 52 2.09 12.75 18.10
CA THR A 52 1.90 12.72 16.65
C THR A 52 0.62 11.96 16.30
N LYS A 53 -0.19 12.52 15.40
CA LYS A 53 -1.41 11.88 14.86
C LYS A 53 -1.28 11.74 13.35
N PHE A 54 -1.75 10.62 12.84
CA PHE A 54 -1.80 10.34 11.41
C PHE A 54 -3.23 10.12 10.94
N PHE A 55 -3.63 10.84 9.90
CA PHE A 55 -4.80 10.54 9.10
C PHE A 55 -4.33 9.97 7.79
N ALA A 56 -4.69 8.75 7.47
CA ALA A 56 -4.19 8.12 6.26
C ALA A 56 -5.27 7.42 5.45
N ILE A 57 -5.09 7.47 4.14
CA ILE A 57 -5.91 6.78 3.15
C ILE A 57 -5.01 5.79 2.44
N ARG A 58 -5.38 4.52 2.51
CA ARG A 58 -4.68 3.42 1.86
C ARG A 58 -5.28 3.12 0.52
N PHE A 59 -4.43 2.97 -0.47
CA PHE A 59 -4.83 2.75 -1.86
C PHE A 59 -4.26 1.44 -2.41
N LYS A 60 -5.09 0.72 -3.18
CA LYS A 60 -4.60 -0.30 -4.13
C LYS A 60 -3.86 0.38 -5.27
N LEU A 61 -2.87 -0.29 -5.86
CA LEU A 61 -1.97 0.31 -6.87
C LEU A 61 -2.69 0.92 -8.08
N ILE A 62 -3.82 0.36 -8.49
CA ILE A 62 -4.59 0.90 -9.61
C ILE A 62 -5.01 2.37 -9.41
N ALA A 63 -5.17 2.80 -8.16
CA ALA A 63 -5.56 4.16 -7.83
C ALA A 63 -4.53 5.21 -8.28
N ILE A 64 -3.23 4.86 -8.35
CA ILE A 64 -2.20 5.81 -8.75
C ILE A 64 -2.41 6.30 -10.19
N GLU A 65 -2.88 5.42 -11.06
CA GLU A 65 -3.12 5.75 -12.46
C GLU A 65 -4.41 6.52 -12.66
N TYR A 66 -5.50 6.10 -12.02
CA TYR A 66 -6.82 6.66 -12.28
C TYR A 66 -7.21 7.83 -11.37
N ILE A 67 -6.74 7.86 -10.14
CA ILE A 67 -7.05 8.91 -9.16
C ILE A 67 -5.95 9.96 -9.14
N PHE A 68 -4.69 9.54 -9.06
CA PHE A 68 -3.55 10.45 -9.00
C PHE A 68 -3.02 10.86 -10.38
N GLN A 69 -3.36 10.10 -11.44
CA GLN A 69 -2.91 10.31 -12.83
C GLN A 69 -1.39 10.40 -12.94
N LYS A 70 -0.69 9.53 -12.22
CA LYS A 70 0.78 9.48 -12.12
C LYS A 70 1.26 8.04 -12.19
N GLU A 71 2.57 7.86 -12.14
CA GLU A 71 3.24 6.61 -11.83
C GLU A 71 3.80 6.68 -10.41
N ILE A 72 4.02 5.55 -9.76
CA ILE A 72 4.58 5.50 -8.40
C ILE A 72 6.02 4.97 -8.38
N LYS A 73 6.53 4.53 -9.52
CA LYS A 73 7.88 4.00 -9.67
C LYS A 73 8.95 4.95 -9.14
N SER A 74 8.79 6.26 -9.35
CA SER A 74 9.74 7.29 -8.93
C SER A 74 9.88 7.42 -7.41
N ILE A 75 8.91 6.90 -6.66
CA ILE A 75 8.91 6.90 -5.19
C ILE A 75 8.89 5.49 -4.61
N LEU A 76 9.33 4.49 -5.38
CA LEU A 76 9.50 3.12 -4.86
C LEU A 76 10.45 3.14 -3.65
N ASP A 77 10.07 2.45 -2.56
CA ASP A 77 10.80 2.43 -1.27
C ASP A 77 11.08 3.84 -0.70
N SER A 78 10.22 4.79 -0.99
CA SER A 78 10.40 6.20 -0.63
C SER A 78 9.07 6.90 -0.32
N ILE A 79 9.18 8.16 0.03
CA ILE A 79 8.08 9.07 0.37
C ILE A 79 8.31 10.38 -0.38
N VAL A 80 7.23 11.00 -0.85
CA VAL A 80 7.26 12.36 -1.39
C VAL A 80 6.34 13.26 -0.56
N ASN A 81 6.82 14.45 -0.21
CA ASN A 81 5.99 15.45 0.42
C ASN A 81 5.11 16.16 -0.62
N LEU A 82 3.86 16.37 -0.24
CA LEU A 82 2.87 17.07 -1.02
C LEU A 82 2.57 18.45 -0.37
N PRO A 83 2.06 19.42 -1.13
CA PRO A 83 1.55 20.64 -0.52
C PRO A 83 0.46 20.35 0.52
N PHE A 84 0.40 21.12 1.60
CA PHE A 84 -0.64 20.97 2.62
C PHE A 84 -2.06 21.11 2.06
N SER A 85 -2.21 21.94 1.01
CA SER A 85 -3.46 22.14 0.28
C SER A 85 -3.85 20.97 -0.64
N PHE A 86 -3.01 19.92 -0.73
CA PHE A 86 -3.34 18.75 -1.54
C PHE A 86 -4.65 18.13 -1.03
N TRP A 87 -5.64 18.02 -1.91
CA TRP A 87 -7.02 17.63 -1.59
C TRP A 87 -7.64 18.42 -0.42
N SER A 88 -7.18 19.65 -0.22
CA SER A 88 -7.62 20.52 0.89
C SER A 88 -7.43 19.90 2.28
N ILE A 89 -6.34 19.15 2.47
CA ILE A 89 -6.03 18.48 3.75
C ILE A 89 -5.76 19.51 4.85
N ASP A 90 -5.21 20.66 4.49
CA ASP A 90 -4.93 21.79 5.39
C ASP A 90 -6.15 22.38 6.11
N LYS A 91 -7.37 22.05 5.66
CA LYS A 91 -8.61 22.50 6.33
C LYS A 91 -9.00 21.66 7.56
N TYR A 92 -8.41 20.47 7.71
CA TYR A 92 -8.77 19.58 8.83
C TYR A 92 -7.85 19.83 10.03
N LYS A 93 -8.47 19.72 11.22
CA LYS A 93 -7.75 19.71 12.49
C LYS A 93 -7.45 18.27 12.90
N SER A 94 -6.48 18.09 13.77
CA SER A 94 -6.00 16.81 14.27
C SER A 94 -7.05 15.95 14.99
N ASN A 95 -8.19 16.53 15.39
CA ASN A 95 -9.31 15.85 16.02
C ASN A 95 -10.51 15.62 15.08
N GLU A 96 -10.38 15.93 13.79
CA GLU A 96 -11.47 15.83 12.81
C GLU A 96 -11.34 14.60 11.89
N PHE A 97 -10.84 13.46 12.38
CA PHE A 97 -10.61 12.27 11.55
C PHE A 97 -11.88 11.77 10.85
N GLU A 98 -13.01 11.68 11.55
CA GLU A 98 -14.28 11.22 10.96
C GLU A 98 -14.76 12.13 9.83
N LYS A 99 -14.63 13.44 10.02
CA LYS A 99 -14.95 14.43 8.99
C LYS A 99 -14.02 14.29 7.78
N PHE A 100 -12.71 14.12 8.03
CA PHE A 100 -11.73 13.85 6.98
C PHE A 100 -12.12 12.61 6.17
N VAL A 101 -12.43 11.49 6.83
CA VAL A 101 -12.87 10.25 6.16
C VAL A 101 -14.10 10.48 5.30
N SER A 102 -15.14 11.07 5.88
CA SER A 102 -16.42 11.29 5.19
C SER A 102 -16.27 12.17 3.94
N GLU A 103 -15.60 13.31 4.06
CA GLU A 103 -15.45 14.26 2.96
C GLU A 103 -14.52 13.75 1.86
N ILE A 104 -13.38 13.14 2.22
CA ILE A 104 -12.46 12.56 1.23
C ILE A 104 -13.12 11.39 0.49
N THR A 105 -13.86 10.53 1.18
CA THR A 105 -14.59 9.43 0.53
C THR A 105 -15.61 9.97 -0.46
N SER A 106 -16.39 10.98 -0.09
CA SER A 106 -17.36 11.62 -0.99
C SER A 106 -16.70 12.23 -2.23
N ASN A 107 -15.55 12.89 -2.04
CA ASN A 107 -14.78 13.47 -3.14
C ASN A 107 -14.21 12.40 -4.08
N LEU A 108 -13.69 11.30 -3.53
CA LEU A 108 -13.20 10.16 -4.30
C LEU A 108 -14.33 9.49 -5.09
N ASP A 109 -15.47 9.25 -4.48
CA ASP A 109 -16.65 8.68 -5.14
C ASP A 109 -17.09 9.55 -6.32
N THR A 110 -17.11 10.87 -6.14
CA THR A 110 -17.42 11.81 -7.21
C THR A 110 -16.38 11.74 -8.33
N SER A 111 -15.09 11.73 -7.98
CA SER A 111 -13.99 11.63 -8.95
C SER A 111 -14.05 10.33 -9.75
N ILE A 112 -14.33 9.21 -9.09
CA ILE A 112 -14.43 7.89 -9.73
C ILE A 112 -15.63 7.84 -10.71
N LYS A 113 -16.77 8.42 -10.37
CA LYS A 113 -17.94 8.50 -11.26
C LYS A 113 -17.67 9.29 -12.54
N HIS A 114 -16.73 10.22 -12.50
CA HIS A 114 -16.32 11.03 -13.66
C HIS A 114 -15.19 10.40 -14.47
N LEU A 115 -14.63 9.25 -14.06
CA LEU A 115 -13.64 8.54 -14.86
C LEU A 115 -14.32 8.01 -16.14
N LYS A 116 -13.89 8.53 -17.30
CA LYS A 116 -14.53 8.21 -18.60
C LYS A 116 -14.39 6.75 -18.99
N GLN A 117 -13.28 6.11 -18.61
CA GLN A 117 -13.05 4.70 -18.93
C GLN A 117 -11.92 4.10 -18.07
N ILE A 118 -12.24 3.06 -17.32
CA ILE A 118 -11.24 2.23 -16.64
C ILE A 118 -11.03 0.97 -17.48
N ASP A 119 -9.80 0.62 -17.82
CA ASP A 119 -9.51 -0.63 -18.54
C ASP A 119 -9.92 -1.83 -17.68
N SER A 120 -10.94 -2.55 -18.14
CA SER A 120 -11.50 -3.71 -17.42
C SER A 120 -10.47 -4.83 -17.20
N ARG A 121 -9.43 -4.91 -18.04
CA ARG A 121 -8.34 -5.88 -17.86
C ARG A 121 -7.48 -5.52 -16.65
N LYS A 122 -7.24 -4.21 -16.42
CA LYS A 122 -6.52 -3.72 -15.24
C LYS A 122 -7.33 -3.96 -13.97
N LEU A 123 -8.63 -3.70 -13.98
CA LEU A 123 -9.50 -4.04 -12.85
C LEU A 123 -9.38 -5.53 -12.50
N LYS A 124 -9.61 -6.41 -13.47
CA LYS A 124 -9.47 -7.87 -13.28
C LYS A 124 -8.07 -8.28 -12.80
N LEU A 125 -7.03 -7.62 -13.30
CA LEU A 125 -5.65 -7.87 -12.90
C LEU A 125 -5.47 -7.58 -11.40
N PHE A 126 -5.87 -6.41 -10.95
CA PHE A 126 -5.72 -6.03 -9.55
C PHE A 126 -6.67 -6.78 -8.61
N ASP A 127 -7.90 -7.09 -9.04
CA ASP A 127 -8.78 -7.99 -8.29
C ASP A 127 -8.13 -9.35 -8.10
N SER A 128 -7.57 -9.93 -9.18
CA SER A 128 -6.86 -11.22 -9.11
C SER A 128 -5.65 -11.19 -8.18
N VAL A 129 -4.93 -10.09 -8.12
CA VAL A 129 -3.73 -9.92 -7.28
C VAL A 129 -4.11 -9.77 -5.80
N TYR A 130 -5.09 -8.92 -5.48
CA TYR A 130 -5.47 -8.63 -4.09
C TYR A 130 -6.44 -9.64 -3.47
N GLU A 131 -7.11 -10.49 -4.25
CA GLU A 131 -7.96 -11.58 -3.74
C GLU A 131 -7.18 -12.69 -3.03
N GLN A 132 -5.86 -12.59 -2.99
CA GLN A 132 -4.94 -13.53 -2.31
C GLN A 132 -5.13 -15.00 -2.70
N LYS A 133 -5.82 -15.27 -3.80
CA LYS A 133 -5.90 -16.62 -4.33
C LYS A 133 -4.59 -16.92 -5.04
N THR A 134 -4.03 -18.07 -4.75
CA THR A 134 -2.81 -18.62 -5.35
C THR A 134 -2.88 -18.53 -6.86
N LYS A 135 -2.35 -17.45 -7.42
CA LYS A 135 -2.27 -17.34 -8.87
C LYS A 135 -0.84 -17.07 -9.29
N THR A 136 -0.38 -17.90 -10.17
CA THR A 136 0.89 -17.66 -10.88
C THR A 136 0.71 -16.50 -11.88
N VAL A 137 1.82 -15.89 -12.30
CA VAL A 137 1.79 -14.89 -13.37
C VAL A 137 1.13 -15.42 -14.63
N ALA A 138 1.29 -16.73 -14.93
CA ALA A 138 0.69 -17.36 -16.10
C ALA A 138 -0.84 -17.46 -15.99
N GLU A 139 -1.36 -17.85 -14.84
CA GLU A 139 -2.81 -17.92 -14.57
C GLU A 139 -3.47 -16.53 -14.63
N ILE A 140 -2.85 -15.53 -14.01
CA ILE A 140 -3.32 -14.14 -14.10
C ILE A 140 -3.33 -13.68 -15.56
N SER A 141 -2.24 -13.95 -16.29
CA SER A 141 -2.10 -13.62 -17.71
C SER A 141 -3.26 -14.16 -18.55
N SER A 142 -3.62 -15.44 -18.35
CA SER A 142 -4.74 -16.06 -19.06
C SER A 142 -6.09 -15.43 -18.70
N THR A 143 -6.28 -15.09 -17.43
CA THR A 143 -7.54 -14.50 -16.93
C THR A 143 -7.80 -13.10 -17.48
N VAL A 144 -6.76 -12.28 -17.65
CA VAL A 144 -6.89 -10.89 -18.08
C VAL A 144 -6.67 -10.69 -19.59
N PHE A 145 -6.39 -11.76 -20.33
CA PHE A 145 -6.09 -11.70 -21.77
C PHE A 145 -4.92 -10.75 -22.09
N TRP A 146 -3.91 -10.76 -21.24
CA TRP A 146 -2.72 -9.95 -21.37
C TRP A 146 -1.49 -10.84 -21.19
N SER A 147 -0.53 -10.79 -22.12
CA SER A 147 0.65 -11.66 -21.99
C SER A 147 1.46 -11.30 -20.74
N SER A 148 2.10 -12.28 -20.12
CA SER A 148 2.98 -12.07 -18.97
C SER A 148 4.04 -10.99 -19.22
N ARG A 149 4.54 -10.87 -20.46
CA ARG A 149 5.47 -9.82 -20.83
C ARG A 149 4.84 -8.42 -20.79
N GLN A 150 3.60 -8.29 -21.26
CA GLN A 150 2.85 -7.01 -21.21
C GLN A 150 2.56 -6.60 -19.77
N ILE A 151 2.11 -7.55 -18.94
CA ILE A 151 1.83 -7.30 -17.53
C ILE A 151 3.11 -6.87 -16.79
N ASN A 152 4.22 -7.61 -16.98
CA ASN A 152 5.49 -7.24 -16.35
C ASN A 152 5.98 -5.86 -16.80
N ARG A 153 5.87 -5.54 -18.09
CA ARG A 153 6.23 -4.20 -18.60
C ARG A 153 5.36 -3.12 -17.94
N TYR A 154 4.05 -3.35 -17.82
CA TYR A 154 3.14 -2.44 -17.14
C TYR A 154 3.53 -2.23 -15.67
N PHE A 155 3.78 -3.33 -14.93
CA PHE A 155 4.19 -3.25 -13.53
C PHE A 155 5.51 -2.50 -13.35
N GLN A 156 6.52 -2.81 -14.14
CA GLN A 156 7.81 -2.13 -14.07
C GLN A 156 7.73 -0.65 -14.44
N THR A 157 6.87 -0.30 -15.41
CA THR A 157 6.72 1.10 -15.84
C THR A 157 5.96 1.93 -14.82
N GLN A 158 4.88 1.39 -14.25
CA GLN A 158 3.99 2.13 -13.33
C GLN A 158 4.44 2.05 -11.87
N PHE A 159 4.97 0.90 -11.45
CA PHE A 159 5.19 0.60 -10.03
C PHE A 159 6.66 0.32 -9.69
N GLY A 160 7.53 0.10 -10.68
CA GLY A 160 8.96 -0.15 -10.46
C GLY A 160 9.31 -1.59 -10.07
N VAL A 161 8.33 -2.48 -9.93
CA VAL A 161 8.48 -3.89 -9.57
C VAL A 161 7.92 -4.80 -10.66
N THR A 162 8.32 -6.07 -10.69
CA THR A 162 7.68 -7.09 -11.53
C THR A 162 6.37 -7.56 -10.90
N LEU A 163 5.45 -8.13 -11.70
CA LEU A 163 4.26 -8.76 -11.14
C LEU A 163 4.61 -9.87 -10.13
N LYS A 164 5.65 -10.66 -10.41
CA LYS A 164 6.10 -11.73 -9.50
C LYS A 164 6.55 -11.19 -8.14
N GLU A 165 7.35 -10.13 -8.12
CA GLU A 165 7.78 -9.48 -6.88
C GLU A 165 6.59 -8.94 -6.11
N PHE A 166 5.66 -8.29 -6.80
CA PHE A 166 4.46 -7.75 -6.19
C PHE A 166 3.55 -8.86 -5.59
N LEU A 167 3.36 -9.96 -6.30
CA LEU A 167 2.62 -11.13 -5.78
C LEU A 167 3.28 -11.71 -4.53
N ASN A 168 4.62 -11.74 -4.48
CA ASN A 168 5.34 -12.20 -3.29
C ASN A 168 5.11 -11.26 -2.10
N ILE A 169 5.11 -9.94 -2.32
CA ILE A 169 4.79 -8.95 -1.28
C ILE A 169 3.38 -9.20 -0.72
N VAL A 170 2.37 -9.26 -1.60
CA VAL A 170 0.98 -9.44 -1.17
C VAL A 170 0.78 -10.78 -0.46
N ARG A 171 1.42 -11.85 -0.94
CA ARG A 171 1.39 -13.19 -0.31
C ARG A 171 2.03 -13.16 1.08
N CYS A 172 3.18 -12.53 1.23
CA CYS A 172 3.86 -12.42 2.50
C CYS A 172 3.02 -11.59 3.50
N ASN A 173 2.47 -10.46 3.05
CA ASN A 173 1.59 -9.63 3.88
C ASN A 173 0.38 -10.43 4.43
N ALA A 174 -0.20 -11.32 3.63
CA ALA A 174 -1.32 -12.15 4.06
C ALA A 174 -0.97 -13.09 5.24
N THR A 175 0.30 -13.36 5.48
CA THR A 175 0.74 -14.23 6.59
C THR A 175 1.03 -13.47 7.89
N TYR A 176 1.11 -12.14 7.86
CA TYR A 176 1.52 -11.36 9.04
C TYR A 176 0.58 -11.54 10.24
N GLU A 177 -0.73 -11.53 10.00
CA GLU A 177 -1.72 -11.71 11.06
C GLU A 177 -1.65 -13.11 11.66
N GLU A 178 -1.53 -14.15 10.82
CA GLU A 178 -1.40 -15.53 11.30
C GLU A 178 -0.14 -15.73 12.15
N ILE A 179 1.00 -15.17 11.70
CA ILE A 179 2.26 -15.24 12.44
C ILE A 179 2.14 -14.49 13.78
N SER A 180 1.56 -13.30 13.81
CA SER A 180 1.37 -12.51 15.03
C SER A 180 0.48 -13.23 16.05
N ASN A 181 -0.44 -14.08 15.57
CA ASN A 181 -1.31 -14.95 16.38
C ASN A 181 -0.64 -16.29 16.78
N GLY A 182 0.66 -16.47 16.46
CA GLY A 182 1.45 -17.64 16.83
C GLY A 182 1.38 -18.83 15.86
N ASN A 183 0.74 -18.67 14.70
CA ASN A 183 0.78 -19.69 13.65
C ASN A 183 2.05 -19.56 12.81
N LEU A 184 3.11 -20.25 13.20
CA LEU A 184 4.41 -20.20 12.51
C LEU A 184 4.44 -20.99 11.18
N ASN A 185 3.35 -21.67 10.84
CA ASN A 185 3.16 -22.38 9.58
C ASN A 185 1.83 -21.95 8.93
N PRO A 186 1.73 -20.69 8.51
CA PRO A 186 0.49 -20.21 7.88
C PRO A 186 0.21 -21.05 6.63
N ASN A 187 -1.06 -21.32 6.38
CA ASN A 187 -1.54 -22.01 5.17
C ASN A 187 -1.34 -21.10 3.97
N SER A 188 -0.08 -20.86 3.62
CA SER A 188 0.32 -19.98 2.55
C SER A 188 0.78 -20.83 1.36
N ASP A 189 0.55 -20.31 0.18
CA ASP A 189 0.88 -20.89 -1.11
C ASP A 189 2.39 -20.90 -1.41
N TYR A 190 3.20 -21.26 -0.42
CA TYR A 190 4.64 -21.45 -0.59
C TYR A 190 4.92 -22.92 -0.93
N PHE A 191 5.94 -23.16 -1.72
CA PHE A 191 6.32 -24.49 -2.17
C PHE A 191 6.69 -25.40 -0.99
N ASP A 192 7.42 -24.88 -0.02
CA ASP A 192 7.78 -25.54 1.23
C ASP A 192 8.07 -24.50 2.34
N GLN A 193 8.26 -25.00 3.56
CA GLN A 193 8.54 -24.16 4.73
C GLN A 193 9.85 -23.37 4.60
N ALA A 194 10.87 -23.94 3.98
CA ALA A 194 12.16 -23.25 3.81
C ALA A 194 12.03 -22.04 2.87
N HIS A 195 11.24 -22.20 1.80
CA HIS A 195 10.91 -21.10 0.88
C HIS A 195 10.08 -20.01 1.61
N PHE A 196 9.09 -20.40 2.41
CA PHE A 196 8.32 -19.47 3.23
C PHE A 196 9.23 -18.68 4.18
N ILE A 197 10.06 -19.34 5.00
CA ILE A 197 10.96 -18.68 5.95
C ILE A 197 11.88 -17.68 5.24
N LYS A 198 12.43 -18.04 4.08
CA LYS A 198 13.29 -17.17 3.29
C LYS A 198 12.56 -15.92 2.77
N GLU A 199 11.37 -16.10 2.18
CA GLU A 199 10.55 -14.99 1.67
C GLU A 199 10.08 -14.10 2.82
N PHE A 200 9.59 -14.68 3.91
CA PHE A 200 9.16 -13.95 5.09
C PHE A 200 10.31 -13.10 5.67
N LYS A 201 11.51 -13.69 5.85
CA LYS A 201 12.68 -12.95 6.30
C LYS A 201 13.04 -11.79 5.35
N ASN A 202 12.87 -11.96 4.04
CA ASN A 202 13.14 -10.91 3.07
C ASN A 202 12.21 -9.71 3.21
N TYR A 203 10.91 -9.95 3.50
CA TYR A 203 9.89 -8.89 3.56
C TYR A 203 9.59 -8.41 4.99
N TYR A 204 9.82 -9.22 6.00
CA TYR A 204 9.61 -8.87 7.41
C TYR A 204 10.90 -8.44 8.12
N GLY A 205 12.06 -8.87 7.62
CA GLY A 205 13.37 -8.61 8.22
C GLY A 205 13.82 -9.67 9.23
N GLN A 206 12.90 -10.50 9.74
CA GLN A 206 13.15 -11.55 10.73
C GLN A 206 12.50 -12.86 10.28
N THR A 207 12.90 -13.96 10.88
CA THR A 207 12.19 -15.24 10.68
C THR A 207 10.86 -15.25 11.43
N PRO A 208 9.88 -16.06 10.96
CA PRO A 208 8.62 -16.25 11.66
C PRO A 208 8.78 -16.69 13.09
#